data_215e2e817a5518530d0b3581fe49cfd0
#
_entry.id   215e2e817a5518530d0b3581fe49cfd0
#
_cell.length_a   1.000
_cell.length_b   1.000
_cell.length_c   1.000
_cell.angle_alpha   90.00
_cell.angle_beta   90.00
_cell.angle_gamma   90.00
#
_symmetry.space_group_name_H-M   'P 1'
#
loop_
_entity.id
_entity.type
_entity.pdbx_description
1 polymer ?
#
loop_
_entity_poly.entity_id
_entity_poly.type
_entity_poly.pdbx_seq_one_letter_code
_entity_poly.pdbx_strand_id
1 'polypeptide(L)'
;MEELNFDVVVVGGGPAGSSAAHMAAKNGCTVALIEKEKEIAETVRTSGVTWISDIKKFGIPEECYNPIKKFSFCSPKNSVKISGEIAKAAVLDVRKTYRFLANRAKTSGSELFTSTNVTEVLKD
;
A
#
# COMPACT_ATOMS: atom_id res chain seq x y z
N MET A 1 20.29 0.10 -25.03
CA MET A 1 19.26 -0.07 -23.98
C MET A 1 19.74 -1.15 -23.04
N GLU A 2 19.74 -0.88 -21.76
CA GLU A 2 20.18 -1.87 -20.76
C GLU A 2 19.04 -2.87 -20.51
N GLU A 3 19.37 -4.16 -20.55
CA GLU A 3 18.45 -5.24 -20.26
C GLU A 3 18.62 -5.64 -18.80
N LEU A 4 17.52 -5.63 -18.02
CA LEU A 4 17.51 -6.05 -16.64
C LEU A 4 16.67 -7.32 -16.52
N ASN A 5 17.14 -8.26 -15.70
CA ASN A 5 16.49 -9.55 -15.51
C ASN A 5 16.04 -9.71 -14.06
N PHE A 6 14.77 -10.04 -13.85
CA PHE A 6 14.15 -10.29 -12.55
C PHE A 6 13.27 -11.54 -12.62
N ASP A 7 13.17 -12.27 -11.52
CA ASP A 7 12.23 -13.40 -11.41
C ASP A 7 10.77 -12.90 -11.40
N VAL A 8 10.53 -11.72 -10.81
CA VAL A 8 9.20 -11.10 -10.68
C VAL A 8 9.28 -9.61 -10.98
N VAL A 9 8.41 -9.14 -11.86
CA VAL A 9 8.20 -7.71 -12.12
C VAL A 9 6.81 -7.33 -11.64
N VAL A 10 6.75 -6.38 -10.70
CA VAL A 10 5.50 -5.84 -10.15
C VAL A 10 5.28 -4.44 -10.70
N VAL A 11 4.15 -4.21 -11.34
CA VAL A 11 3.77 -2.92 -11.92
C VAL A 11 2.78 -2.19 -11.03
N GLY A 12 3.17 -1.04 -10.53
CA GLY A 12 2.43 -0.19 -9.62
C GLY A 12 2.89 -0.30 -8.16
N GLY A 13 3.37 0.82 -7.61
CA GLY A 13 3.89 0.95 -6.24
C GLY A 13 2.83 1.22 -5.17
N GLY A 14 1.55 0.94 -5.45
CA GLY A 14 0.48 1.02 -4.47
C GLY A 14 0.54 -0.10 -3.43
N PRO A 15 -0.45 -0.19 -2.51
CA PRO A 15 -0.41 -1.15 -1.41
C PRO A 15 -0.39 -2.60 -1.87
N ALA A 16 -1.12 -2.94 -2.93
CA ALA A 16 -1.14 -4.29 -3.49
C ALA A 16 0.22 -4.67 -4.10
N GLY A 17 0.77 -3.81 -4.98
CA GLY A 17 2.05 -4.05 -5.63
C GLY A 17 3.21 -4.09 -4.63
N SER A 18 3.28 -3.14 -3.70
CA SER A 18 4.30 -3.12 -2.65
C SER A 18 4.24 -4.37 -1.76
N SER A 19 3.03 -4.86 -1.45
CA SER A 19 2.87 -6.09 -0.66
C SER A 19 3.28 -7.33 -1.46
N ALA A 20 2.93 -7.41 -2.74
CA ALA A 20 3.35 -8.50 -3.62
C ALA A 20 4.87 -8.54 -3.79
N ALA A 21 5.49 -7.39 -4.05
CA ALA A 21 6.94 -7.25 -4.16
C ALA A 21 7.66 -7.67 -2.86
N HIS A 22 7.14 -7.23 -1.69
CA HIS A 22 7.65 -7.64 -0.40
C HIS A 22 7.63 -9.17 -0.23
N MET A 23 6.49 -9.80 -0.52
CA MET A 23 6.34 -11.25 -0.34
C MET A 23 7.21 -12.05 -1.32
N ALA A 24 7.31 -11.64 -2.57
CA ALA A 24 8.18 -12.28 -3.54
C ALA A 24 9.65 -12.19 -3.14
N ALA A 25 10.13 -11.01 -2.78
CA ALA A 25 11.50 -10.79 -2.34
C ALA A 25 11.82 -11.55 -1.03
N LYS A 26 10.90 -11.54 -0.08
CA LYS A 26 11.03 -12.30 1.18
C LYS A 26 11.19 -13.80 0.96
N ASN A 27 10.62 -14.34 -0.12
CA ASN A 27 10.73 -15.74 -0.52
C ASN A 27 11.89 -16.01 -1.50
N GLY A 28 12.83 -15.09 -1.66
CA GLY A 28 14.09 -15.29 -2.37
C GLY A 28 14.08 -14.95 -3.85
N CYS A 29 12.98 -14.36 -4.37
CA CYS A 29 12.95 -13.90 -5.75
C CYS A 29 13.72 -12.58 -5.92
N THR A 30 14.35 -12.39 -7.07
CA THR A 30 14.77 -11.07 -7.53
C THR A 30 13.53 -10.30 -8.04
N VAL A 31 13.29 -9.10 -7.52
CA VAL A 31 12.03 -8.39 -7.76
C VAL A 31 12.27 -6.95 -8.21
N ALA A 32 11.65 -6.56 -9.33
CA ALA A 32 11.49 -5.17 -9.71
C ALA A 32 10.09 -4.67 -9.33
N LEU A 33 10.00 -3.60 -8.55
CA LEU A 33 8.77 -2.86 -8.30
C LEU A 33 8.82 -1.56 -9.11
N ILE A 34 7.90 -1.42 -10.06
CA ILE A 34 7.91 -0.32 -11.03
C ILE A 34 6.74 0.63 -10.74
N GLU A 35 7.04 1.92 -10.58
CA GLU A 35 6.06 2.98 -10.35
C GLU A 35 6.24 4.10 -11.39
N LYS A 36 5.14 4.51 -12.03
CA LYS A 36 5.15 5.57 -13.04
C LYS A 36 5.33 6.96 -12.44
N GLU A 37 4.82 7.19 -11.24
CA GLU A 37 4.95 8.47 -10.55
C GLU A 37 6.39 8.66 -10.03
N LYS A 38 6.75 9.90 -9.78
CA LYS A 38 8.10 10.26 -9.28
C LYS A 38 8.36 9.70 -7.89
N GLU A 39 7.31 9.61 -7.08
CA GLU A 39 7.37 9.10 -5.71
C GLU A 39 6.19 8.16 -5.45
N ILE A 40 6.38 7.22 -4.52
CA ILE A 40 5.27 6.40 -4.03
C ILE A 40 4.22 7.29 -3.38
N ALA A 41 2.95 7.09 -3.77
CA ALA A 41 1.80 7.84 -3.29
C ALA A 41 1.92 9.36 -3.53
N GLU A 42 2.50 9.77 -4.65
CA GLU A 42 2.46 11.17 -5.09
C GLU A 42 1.01 11.62 -5.24
N THR A 43 0.17 10.79 -5.87
CA THR A 43 -1.27 10.97 -5.96
C THR A 43 -2.00 10.03 -5.00
N VAL A 44 -2.81 10.59 -4.09
CA VAL A 44 -3.65 9.85 -3.15
C VAL A 44 -5.12 9.98 -3.58
N ARG A 45 -5.82 8.84 -3.77
CA ARG A 45 -7.20 8.79 -4.27
C ARG A 45 -8.18 8.06 -3.34
N THR A 46 -7.83 7.94 -2.07
CA THR A 46 -8.66 7.26 -1.05
C THR A 46 -8.72 8.06 0.23
N SER A 47 -9.80 7.87 1.00
CA SER A 47 -9.98 8.50 2.32
C SER A 47 -9.11 7.89 3.42
N GLY A 48 -8.61 6.68 3.21
CA GLY A 48 -7.79 5.95 4.18
C GLY A 48 -8.56 5.31 5.33
N VAL A 49 -9.89 5.33 5.32
CA VAL A 49 -10.69 4.67 6.38
C VAL A 49 -10.55 3.15 6.26
N THR A 50 -10.20 2.51 7.37
CA THR A 50 -10.03 1.06 7.45
C THR A 50 -10.29 0.54 8.88
N TRP A 51 -10.30 -0.79 9.04
CA TRP A 51 -10.46 -1.44 10.33
C TRP A 51 -9.14 -1.64 11.06
N ILE A 52 -9.14 -1.48 12.37
CA ILE A 52 -7.95 -1.74 13.22
C ILE A 52 -7.46 -3.18 13.07
N SER A 53 -8.36 -4.14 12.88
CA SER A 53 -8.00 -5.54 12.62
C SER A 53 -7.12 -5.71 11.39
N ASP A 54 -7.42 -4.98 10.31
CA ASP A 54 -6.65 -5.04 9.07
C ASP A 54 -5.29 -4.35 9.24
N ILE A 55 -5.26 -3.19 9.91
CA ILE A 55 -4.02 -2.50 10.25
C ILE A 55 -3.05 -3.44 10.98
N LYS A 56 -3.54 -4.13 12.01
CA LYS A 56 -2.73 -5.09 12.77
C LYS A 56 -2.29 -6.29 11.94
N LYS A 57 -3.21 -6.84 11.13
CA LYS A 57 -2.92 -7.98 10.25
C LYS A 57 -1.80 -7.68 9.26
N PHE A 58 -1.76 -6.47 8.71
CA PHE A 58 -0.74 -6.05 7.76
C PHE A 58 0.49 -5.41 8.39
N GLY A 59 0.53 -5.30 9.72
CA GLY A 59 1.67 -4.74 10.45
C GLY A 59 1.93 -3.27 10.16
N ILE A 60 0.87 -2.48 9.96
CA ILE A 60 0.97 -1.04 9.75
C ILE A 60 1.31 -0.37 11.08
N PRO A 61 2.39 0.43 11.17
CA PRO A 61 2.81 1.05 12.41
C PRO A 61 1.87 2.17 12.89
N GLU A 62 1.87 2.42 14.19
CA GLU A 62 0.94 3.36 14.83
C GLU A 62 1.06 4.80 14.30
N GLU A 63 2.25 5.21 13.89
CA GLU A 63 2.48 6.53 13.29
C GLU A 63 1.82 6.72 11.92
N CYS A 64 1.28 5.66 11.31
CA CYS A 64 0.62 5.71 10.02
C CYS A 64 -0.90 5.87 10.09
N TYR A 65 -1.50 5.94 11.28
CA TYR A 65 -2.96 6.03 11.39
C TYR A 65 -3.44 6.70 12.66
N ASN A 66 -4.66 7.21 12.60
CA ASN A 66 -5.39 7.72 13.76
C ASN A 66 -6.57 6.81 14.08
N PRO A 67 -6.63 6.20 15.28
CA PRO A 67 -7.75 5.35 15.67
C PRO A 67 -9.02 6.18 15.90
N ILE A 68 -10.16 5.61 15.49
CA ILE A 68 -11.48 6.25 15.60
C ILE A 68 -12.37 5.41 16.51
N LYS A 69 -12.88 6.03 17.56
CA LYS A 69 -13.81 5.43 18.53
C LYS A 69 -15.28 5.68 18.20
N LYS A 70 -15.58 6.73 17.44
CA LYS A 70 -16.94 7.14 17.10
C LYS A 70 -17.01 7.46 15.61
N PHE A 71 -17.96 6.87 14.91
CA PHE A 71 -18.23 7.14 13.50
C PHE A 71 -19.70 6.90 13.17
N SER A 72 -20.15 7.41 12.05
CA SER A 72 -21.54 7.29 11.59
C SER A 72 -21.59 6.81 10.16
N PHE A 73 -22.53 5.93 9.87
CA PHE A 73 -22.94 5.63 8.51
C PHE A 73 -24.22 6.42 8.23
N CYS A 74 -24.21 7.20 7.17
CA CYS A 74 -25.34 8.03 6.78
C CYS A 74 -25.83 7.68 5.39
N SER A 75 -27.14 7.58 5.24
CA SER A 75 -27.85 7.58 3.97
C SER A 75 -28.70 8.84 3.86
N PRO A 76 -29.33 9.15 2.72
CA PRO A 76 -30.17 10.34 2.59
C PRO A 76 -31.33 10.43 3.61
N LYS A 77 -31.77 9.30 4.16
CA LYS A 77 -32.94 9.25 5.07
C LYS A 77 -32.61 8.71 6.47
N ASN A 78 -31.46 8.05 6.64
CA ASN A 78 -31.13 7.36 7.90
C ASN A 78 -29.66 7.53 8.26
N SER A 79 -29.36 7.44 9.56
CA SER A 79 -27.99 7.37 10.05
C SER A 79 -27.87 6.37 11.20
N VAL A 80 -26.73 5.69 11.25
CA VAL A 80 -26.34 4.83 12.37
C VAL A 80 -25.05 5.35 12.95
N LYS A 81 -25.04 5.57 14.26
CA LYS A 81 -23.85 5.98 15.02
C LYS A 81 -23.26 4.77 15.73
N ILE A 82 -21.96 4.57 15.56
CA ILE A 82 -21.20 3.53 16.25
C ILE A 82 -20.22 4.23 17.18
N SER A 83 -20.25 3.87 18.46
CA SER A 83 -19.31 4.40 19.46
C SER A 83 -18.87 3.30 20.41
N GLY A 84 -17.66 3.43 20.95
CA GLY A 84 -17.10 2.50 21.92
C GLY A 84 -15.87 3.07 22.60
N GLU A 85 -15.44 2.44 23.68
CA GLU A 85 -14.22 2.81 24.39
C GLU A 85 -12.96 2.38 23.61
N ILE A 86 -13.08 1.27 22.86
CA ILE A 86 -12.01 0.72 22.04
C ILE A 86 -12.26 1.09 20.58
N ALA A 87 -11.25 1.66 19.93
CA ALA A 87 -11.32 1.98 18.50
C ALA A 87 -11.39 0.69 17.66
N LYS A 88 -12.37 0.63 16.76
CA LYS A 88 -12.52 -0.46 15.77
C LYS A 88 -12.09 -0.05 14.37
N ALA A 89 -12.14 1.23 14.07
CA ALA A 89 -11.74 1.82 12.80
C ALA A 89 -10.59 2.81 12.99
N ALA A 90 -9.95 3.17 11.92
CA ALA A 90 -8.93 4.21 11.87
C ALA A 90 -8.92 4.94 10.54
N VAL A 91 -8.33 6.11 10.50
CA VAL A 91 -7.97 6.82 9.26
C VAL A 91 -6.46 6.72 9.08
N LEU A 92 -6.04 6.15 7.96
CA LEU A 92 -4.64 6.06 7.57
C LEU A 92 -4.14 7.43 7.10
N ASP A 93 -2.91 7.78 7.47
CA ASP A 93 -2.09 8.63 6.62
C ASP A 93 -1.69 7.77 5.41
N VAL A 94 -2.46 7.90 4.32
CA VAL A 94 -2.35 7.03 3.14
C VAL A 94 -0.96 7.13 2.52
N ARG A 95 -0.41 8.33 2.37
CA ARG A 95 0.91 8.55 1.80
C ARG A 95 2.00 7.88 2.64
N LYS A 96 1.95 8.10 3.94
CA LYS A 96 2.89 7.51 4.88
C LYS A 96 2.79 5.98 4.90
N THR A 97 1.57 5.45 4.89
CA THR A 97 1.30 4.02 4.84
C THR A 97 1.84 3.37 3.56
N TYR A 98 1.58 3.97 2.39
CA TYR A 98 2.04 3.42 1.11
C TYR A 98 3.56 3.46 0.99
N ARG A 99 4.19 4.54 1.45
CA ARG A 99 5.66 4.64 1.53
C ARG A 99 6.25 3.61 2.48
N PHE A 100 5.62 3.38 3.62
CA PHE A 100 6.01 2.31 4.54
C PHE A 100 5.98 0.93 3.86
N LEU A 101 4.90 0.61 3.14
CA LEU A 101 4.79 -0.67 2.42
C LEU A 101 5.86 -0.83 1.33
N ALA A 102 6.11 0.22 0.55
CA ALA A 102 7.15 0.19 -0.48
C ALA A 102 8.56 0.08 0.12
N ASN A 103 8.84 0.77 1.22
CA ASN A 103 10.10 0.65 1.94
C ASN A 103 10.29 -0.75 2.52
N ARG A 104 9.24 -1.38 3.01
CA ARG A 104 9.27 -2.79 3.45
C ARG A 104 9.64 -3.73 2.31
N ALA A 105 9.11 -3.51 1.10
CA ALA A 105 9.50 -4.28 -0.08
C ALA A 105 10.98 -4.07 -0.42
N LYS A 106 11.48 -2.84 -0.41
CA LYS A 106 12.90 -2.53 -0.62
C LYS A 106 13.80 -3.21 0.42
N THR A 107 13.45 -3.14 1.69
CA THR A 107 14.21 -3.79 2.78
C THR A 107 14.26 -5.30 2.62
N SER A 108 13.24 -5.90 2.01
CA SER A 108 13.21 -7.34 1.70
C SER A 108 14.00 -7.73 0.45
N GLY A 109 14.52 -6.75 -0.31
CA GLY A 109 15.37 -6.99 -1.47
C GLY A 109 14.77 -6.61 -2.82
N SER A 110 13.56 -6.02 -2.86
CA SER A 110 13.00 -5.50 -4.11
C SER A 110 13.72 -4.23 -4.57
N GLU A 111 13.99 -4.14 -5.86
CA GLU A 111 14.45 -2.88 -6.49
C GLU A 111 13.25 -2.03 -6.89
N LEU A 112 13.24 -0.77 -6.47
CA LEU A 112 12.18 0.18 -6.78
C LEU A 112 12.62 1.13 -7.91
N PHE A 113 11.85 1.12 -8.99
CA PHE A 113 12.00 2.03 -10.13
C PHE A 113 10.82 3.01 -10.16
N THR A 114 11.05 4.25 -9.80
CA THR A 114 10.07 5.35 -9.93
C THR A 114 10.26 6.10 -11.25
N SER A 115 9.33 6.98 -11.60
CA SER A 115 9.31 7.69 -12.89
C SER A 115 9.45 6.74 -14.09
N THR A 116 8.98 5.51 -13.94
CA THR A 116 9.12 4.44 -14.94
C THR A 116 7.76 3.89 -15.31
N ASN A 117 7.35 4.09 -16.55
CA ASN A 117 6.05 3.63 -17.05
C ASN A 117 6.22 2.35 -17.88
N VAL A 118 5.53 1.30 -17.48
CA VAL A 118 5.46 0.06 -18.27
C VAL A 118 4.47 0.28 -19.40
N THR A 119 4.92 0.11 -20.62
CA THR A 119 4.14 0.37 -21.83
C THR A 119 3.59 -0.89 -22.48
N GLU A 120 4.28 -2.03 -22.33
CA GLU A 120 3.91 -3.27 -22.98
C GLU A 120 4.42 -4.48 -22.20
N VAL A 121 3.71 -5.59 -22.32
CA VAL A 121 4.14 -6.93 -21.87
C VAL A 121 4.19 -7.83 -23.09
N LEU A 122 5.40 -8.25 -23.46
CA LEU A 122 5.60 -9.17 -24.57
C LEU A 122 5.50 -10.62 -24.03
N LYS A 123 4.91 -11.49 -24.84
CA LYS A 123 4.91 -12.93 -24.58
C LYS A 123 5.72 -13.60 -25.67
N ASP A 124 6.60 -14.47 -25.26
CA ASP A 124 7.33 -15.37 -26.15
C ASP A 124 6.39 -16.46 -26.70
#